data_7f257e3131ff459f389b2bf7a67ab269
#
_entry.id   7f257e3131ff459f389b2bf7a67ab269
#
_cell.length_a   1.000
_cell.length_b   1.000
_cell.length_c   1.000
_cell.angle_alpha   90.00
_cell.angle_beta   90.00
_cell.angle_gamma   90.00
#
_symmetry.space_group_name_H-M   'P 1'
#
loop_
_entity.id
_entity.type
_entity.pdbx_description
1 polymer ?
#
loop_
_entity_poly.entity_id
_entity_poly.type
_entity_poly.pdbx_seq_one_letter_code
_entity_poly.pdbx_strand_id
1 'polypeptide(L)'
;MNFEIVIGLEVHVELKTKSKIFSSSPNAFGAPPNTQTSVIDLGYPGVLPVLNKQAVEFAMKAAMALNCEIATETKFDRKNYFYPDNPKAYQISQYDQPIGQNGWIEIEVNGKKKKIGITRIHLEEDAGKLTHTGDGYSLVDFNRQGTPLIEIVSEPDIRSPEEAYAYLEKLKSIIQYTGVSDCKMEEGSLRCDANISLRPIGSDKFGTKTELKNLNSFNFVRQGLEYEAKRQEKILLSGGVIQQETRRFDEATKTTILMRTKEGSEDYRYFPEPDLVMLYIDDEWKERVRASIPELPDARKKRYIEELGLPEYDAKVLTLTKEMADFFEATVANGADPKLASNWLMVEVSAYLNAEQKELHDIALTPESLAGMIKLIQNGTISSKIAKKIFKELVEKGGDPEQIVKQQGLVQISDEATLRKIVLEVLDANPQSIEDFKNGKDRAIGFLVGQIMKATKGQANPPLVNKLLLEEINKR
;
A
#
# COMPACT_ATOMS: atom_id res chain seq x y z
N MET A 1 -25.71 20.37 -0.69
CA MET A 1 -24.55 21.26 -0.97
C MET A 1 -24.80 21.93 -2.31
N ASN A 2 -24.78 23.26 -2.35
CA ASN A 2 -24.96 24.01 -3.60
C ASN A 2 -23.64 24.18 -4.38
N PHE A 3 -22.57 23.57 -3.86
CA PHE A 3 -21.23 23.67 -4.39
C PHE A 3 -20.66 22.31 -4.74
N GLU A 4 -19.86 22.26 -5.77
CA GLU A 4 -19.03 21.13 -6.16
C GLU A 4 -17.63 21.33 -5.61
N ILE A 5 -17.08 20.28 -4.99
CA ILE A 5 -15.68 20.24 -4.52
C ILE A 5 -14.77 19.95 -5.71
N VAL A 6 -13.68 20.70 -5.84
CA VAL A 6 -12.63 20.49 -6.83
C VAL A 6 -11.30 20.34 -6.11
N ILE A 7 -10.66 19.19 -6.30
CA ILE A 7 -9.39 18.83 -5.64
C ILE A 7 -8.35 18.46 -6.68
N GLY A 8 -7.15 18.97 -6.48
CA GLY A 8 -5.92 18.52 -7.13
C GLY A 8 -4.89 18.13 -6.09
N LEU A 9 -4.09 17.12 -6.38
CA LEU A 9 -3.05 16.61 -5.49
C LEU A 9 -1.68 16.72 -6.13
N GLU A 10 -0.71 17.11 -5.33
CA GLU A 10 0.71 17.13 -5.65
C GLU A 10 1.41 16.10 -4.76
N VAL A 11 1.93 15.04 -5.35
CA VAL A 11 2.54 13.94 -4.63
C VAL A 11 4.02 13.87 -4.94
N HIS A 12 4.85 13.93 -3.91
CA HIS A 12 6.30 13.79 -3.99
C HIS A 12 6.71 12.39 -3.58
N VAL A 13 7.51 11.73 -4.39
CA VAL A 13 7.99 10.37 -4.15
C VAL A 13 9.50 10.33 -4.28
N GLU A 14 10.20 9.98 -3.20
CA GLU A 14 11.63 9.74 -3.23
C GLU A 14 11.93 8.40 -3.93
N LEU A 15 12.87 8.45 -4.87
CA LEU A 15 13.32 7.27 -5.61
C LEU A 15 14.45 6.57 -4.86
N LYS A 16 14.37 5.26 -4.73
CA LYS A 16 15.34 4.45 -3.97
C LYS A 16 16.57 4.05 -4.78
N THR A 17 17.22 5.00 -5.38
CA THR A 17 18.55 4.82 -6.00
C THR A 17 19.62 4.62 -4.94
N LYS A 18 20.75 4.01 -5.31
CA LYS A 18 21.87 3.79 -4.38
C LYS A 18 22.61 5.09 -4.05
N SER A 19 22.67 6.00 -5.01
CA SER A 19 23.29 7.31 -4.88
C SER A 19 22.31 8.42 -5.23
N LYS A 20 22.64 9.64 -4.85
CA LYS A 20 21.83 10.83 -5.11
C LYS A 20 21.73 11.15 -6.61
N ILE A 21 20.85 12.09 -6.94
CA ILE A 21 20.53 12.38 -8.35
C ILE A 21 21.71 13.03 -9.10
N PHE A 22 22.53 13.86 -8.44
CA PHE A 22 23.61 14.61 -9.08
C PHE A 22 24.98 14.39 -8.44
N SER A 23 25.09 13.52 -7.44
CA SER A 23 26.34 13.20 -6.75
C SER A 23 26.43 11.72 -6.41
N SER A 24 27.62 11.27 -6.03
CA SER A 24 27.87 9.90 -5.59
C SER A 24 27.55 9.65 -4.11
N SER A 25 27.03 10.65 -3.39
CA SER A 25 26.65 10.47 -1.99
C SER A 25 25.60 9.37 -1.84
N PRO A 26 25.67 8.57 -0.77
CA PRO A 26 24.67 7.53 -0.52
C PRO A 26 23.27 8.09 -0.38
N ASN A 27 22.29 7.33 -0.84
CA ASN A 27 20.87 7.63 -0.72
C ASN A 27 20.21 6.56 0.14
N ALA A 28 20.37 6.66 1.46
CA ALA A 28 19.78 5.73 2.43
C ALA A 28 19.12 6.49 3.58
N PHE A 29 18.02 5.95 4.09
CA PHE A 29 17.31 6.49 5.24
C PHE A 29 17.98 6.10 6.56
N GLY A 30 17.93 6.98 7.58
CA GLY A 30 18.29 6.65 8.95
C GLY A 30 19.77 6.80 9.30
N ALA A 31 20.62 7.31 8.41
CA ALA A 31 22.00 7.62 8.75
C ALA A 31 22.10 8.81 9.73
N PRO A 32 23.18 8.90 10.54
CA PRO A 32 23.41 10.07 11.38
C PRO A 32 23.38 11.38 10.59
N PRO A 33 22.86 12.49 11.16
CA PRO A 33 22.72 13.74 10.45
C PRO A 33 24.00 14.23 9.76
N ASN A 34 23.88 14.73 8.54
CA ASN A 34 24.96 15.31 7.73
C ASN A 34 26.15 14.37 7.44
N THR A 35 25.88 13.05 7.41
CA THR A 35 26.91 12.04 7.08
C THR A 35 26.82 11.52 5.64
N GLN A 36 25.69 11.76 4.96
CA GLN A 36 25.43 11.36 3.56
C GLN A 36 25.26 12.60 2.67
N THR A 37 26.25 13.46 2.68
CA THR A 37 26.25 14.67 1.89
C THR A 37 27.66 14.98 1.42
N SER A 38 27.78 15.65 0.27
CA SER A 38 29.05 16.02 -0.34
C SER A 38 29.06 17.51 -0.67
N VAL A 39 30.22 18.01 -1.09
CA VAL A 39 30.37 19.39 -1.55
C VAL A 39 29.46 19.70 -2.76
N ILE A 40 29.13 18.69 -3.56
CA ILE A 40 28.19 18.83 -4.70
C ILE A 40 26.77 19.07 -4.17
N ASP A 41 26.32 18.26 -3.20
CA ASP A 41 24.99 18.41 -2.61
C ASP A 41 24.84 19.77 -1.92
N LEU A 42 25.92 20.25 -1.30
CA LEU A 42 25.96 21.55 -0.59
C LEU A 42 26.15 22.75 -1.52
N GLY A 43 26.46 22.51 -2.80
CA GLY A 43 26.61 23.59 -3.78
C GLY A 43 27.84 24.46 -3.57
N TYR A 44 28.98 23.86 -3.20
CA TYR A 44 30.23 24.61 -3.06
C TYR A 44 30.67 25.22 -4.40
N PRO A 45 31.39 26.35 -4.39
CA PRO A 45 31.89 26.96 -5.62
C PRO A 45 32.69 26.01 -6.50
N GLY A 46 32.35 25.92 -7.77
CA GLY A 46 33.05 25.09 -8.76
C GLY A 46 32.57 23.64 -8.85
N VAL A 47 31.56 23.23 -8.07
CA VAL A 47 30.97 21.88 -8.19
C VAL A 47 30.10 21.77 -9.44
N LEU A 48 30.09 20.56 -10.02
CA LEU A 48 29.27 20.25 -11.19
C LEU A 48 28.38 19.04 -10.90
N PRO A 49 27.07 19.12 -11.24
CA PRO A 49 26.16 17.98 -11.12
C PRO A 49 26.47 16.93 -12.18
N VAL A 50 26.29 15.65 -11.83
CA VAL A 50 26.36 14.53 -12.78
C VAL A 50 25.09 13.70 -12.62
N LEU A 51 24.27 13.65 -13.69
CA LEU A 51 22.97 13.00 -13.67
C LEU A 51 23.06 11.48 -13.44
N ASN A 52 22.33 11.00 -12.45
CA ASN A 52 22.19 9.58 -12.17
C ASN A 52 21.22 8.93 -13.17
N LYS A 53 21.72 8.07 -14.03
CA LYS A 53 20.93 7.33 -15.03
C LYS A 53 19.80 6.51 -14.40
N GLN A 54 20.06 5.86 -13.26
CA GLN A 54 19.04 5.07 -12.56
C GLN A 54 17.86 5.91 -12.08
N ALA A 55 18.09 7.17 -11.66
CA ALA A 55 17.04 8.08 -11.28
C ALA A 55 16.12 8.41 -12.47
N VAL A 56 16.70 8.63 -13.65
CA VAL A 56 15.94 8.84 -14.90
C VAL A 56 15.11 7.61 -15.25
N GLU A 57 15.70 6.43 -15.21
CA GLU A 57 14.99 5.17 -15.50
C GLU A 57 13.88 4.89 -14.51
N PHE A 58 14.06 5.19 -13.22
CA PHE A 58 13.03 5.07 -12.21
C PHE A 58 11.88 6.06 -12.43
N ALA A 59 12.20 7.31 -12.78
CA ALA A 59 11.18 8.30 -13.12
C ALA A 59 10.37 7.88 -14.35
N MET A 60 11.03 7.39 -15.41
CA MET A 60 10.37 6.85 -16.59
C MET A 60 9.46 5.67 -16.25
N LYS A 61 9.95 4.74 -15.42
CA LYS A 61 9.21 3.55 -15.00
C LYS A 61 7.94 3.91 -14.24
N ALA A 62 8.05 4.85 -13.29
CA ALA A 62 6.89 5.38 -12.57
C ALA A 62 5.90 6.07 -13.50
N ALA A 63 6.39 6.93 -14.40
CA ALA A 63 5.55 7.64 -15.35
C ALA A 63 4.81 6.70 -16.31
N MET A 64 5.49 5.67 -16.83
CA MET A 64 4.86 4.65 -17.69
C MET A 64 3.78 3.86 -16.93
N ALA A 65 4.05 3.48 -15.68
CA ALA A 65 3.07 2.78 -14.84
C ALA A 65 1.82 3.62 -14.54
N LEU A 66 1.96 4.95 -14.57
CA LEU A 66 0.86 5.91 -14.41
C LEU A 66 0.29 6.38 -15.76
N ASN A 67 0.54 5.63 -16.83
CA ASN A 67 0.03 5.89 -18.18
C ASN A 67 0.44 7.26 -18.77
N CYS A 68 1.56 7.81 -18.35
CA CYS A 68 2.09 9.03 -18.92
C CYS A 68 2.79 8.78 -20.26
N GLU A 69 2.74 9.79 -21.13
CA GLU A 69 3.59 9.89 -22.29
C GLU A 69 5.00 10.31 -21.85
N ILE A 70 6.01 9.57 -22.28
CA ILE A 70 7.40 9.88 -21.94
C ILE A 70 7.98 10.85 -22.99
N ALA A 71 8.61 11.92 -22.51
CA ALA A 71 9.27 12.89 -23.36
C ALA A 71 10.41 12.25 -24.18
N THR A 72 10.55 12.66 -25.44
CA THR A 72 11.72 12.33 -26.26
C THR A 72 12.92 13.21 -25.90
N GLU A 73 12.63 14.45 -25.56
CA GLU A 73 13.59 15.44 -25.09
C GLU A 73 13.13 16.01 -23.75
N THR A 74 14.01 16.05 -22.79
CA THR A 74 13.75 16.62 -21.47
C THR A 74 15.00 17.34 -20.96
N LYS A 75 14.81 18.34 -20.14
CA LYS A 75 15.91 19.11 -19.56
C LYS A 75 15.64 19.43 -18.10
N PHE A 76 16.70 19.83 -17.43
CA PHE A 76 16.61 20.34 -16.07
C PHE A 76 16.65 21.87 -16.06
N ASP A 77 15.95 22.43 -15.09
CA ASP A 77 15.85 23.87 -14.83
C ASP A 77 16.24 24.17 -13.39
N ARG A 78 16.68 25.41 -13.15
CA ARG A 78 16.89 25.92 -11.81
C ARG A 78 15.62 26.59 -11.31
N LYS A 79 15.08 26.08 -10.20
CA LYS A 79 13.99 26.69 -9.43
C LYS A 79 14.61 27.50 -8.30
N ASN A 80 14.64 28.81 -8.43
CA ASN A 80 15.36 29.67 -7.50
C ASN A 80 14.49 30.08 -6.33
N TYR A 81 14.92 29.74 -5.13
CA TYR A 81 14.35 30.21 -3.87
C TYR A 81 15.36 30.09 -2.74
N PHE A 82 15.29 31.00 -1.80
CA PHE A 82 16.18 31.01 -0.65
C PHE A 82 15.49 30.42 0.57
N TYR A 83 16.03 29.32 1.08
CA TYR A 83 15.57 28.67 2.31
C TYR A 83 16.71 27.89 2.96
N PRO A 84 16.74 27.72 4.31
CA PRO A 84 17.86 27.06 5.00
C PRO A 84 18.16 25.63 4.56
N ASP A 85 17.15 24.88 4.13
CA ASP A 85 17.30 23.51 3.64
C ASP A 85 17.68 23.40 2.14
N ASN A 86 17.77 24.53 1.48
CA ASN A 86 18.16 24.63 0.07
C ASN A 86 19.54 25.33 -0.07
N PRO A 87 20.65 24.56 0.07
CA PRO A 87 21.99 25.15 0.28
C PRO A 87 22.53 25.90 -0.92
N LYS A 88 22.07 25.55 -2.14
CA LYS A 88 22.46 26.25 -3.38
C LYS A 88 21.64 27.50 -3.66
N ALA A 89 20.59 27.76 -2.87
CA ALA A 89 19.57 28.76 -3.13
C ALA A 89 18.79 28.52 -4.45
N TYR A 90 18.96 27.38 -5.06
CA TYR A 90 18.12 26.86 -6.14
C TYR A 90 17.98 25.33 -6.02
N GLN A 91 16.90 24.81 -6.55
CA GLN A 91 16.65 23.38 -6.68
C GLN A 91 16.71 23.02 -8.17
N ILE A 92 17.45 21.98 -8.53
CA ILE A 92 17.42 21.44 -9.89
C ILE A 92 16.14 20.61 -10.04
N SER A 93 15.30 21.02 -10.98
CA SER A 93 13.97 20.50 -11.23
C SER A 93 13.70 20.47 -12.73
N GLN A 94 12.45 20.27 -13.14
CA GLN A 94 12.01 20.38 -14.54
C GLN A 94 10.78 21.30 -14.59
N TYR A 95 10.76 22.26 -15.50
CA TYR A 95 9.68 23.22 -15.59
C TYR A 95 8.79 23.00 -16.81
N ASP A 96 9.28 23.37 -18.01
CA ASP A 96 8.50 23.31 -19.24
C ASP A 96 8.65 22.01 -20.03
N GLN A 97 9.64 21.18 -19.71
CA GLN A 97 9.91 19.88 -20.35
C GLN A 97 10.00 18.76 -19.31
N PRO A 98 8.90 18.41 -18.64
CA PRO A 98 8.88 17.33 -17.69
C PRO A 98 9.10 15.99 -18.38
N ILE A 99 9.57 14.99 -17.64
CA ILE A 99 9.84 13.65 -18.19
C ILE A 99 8.58 12.89 -18.60
N GLY A 100 7.45 13.15 -17.96
CA GLY A 100 6.17 12.51 -18.27
C GLY A 100 5.00 13.50 -18.23
N GLN A 101 4.02 13.29 -19.10
CA GLN A 101 2.79 14.09 -19.20
C GLN A 101 1.57 13.25 -19.55
N ASN A 102 0.39 13.81 -19.33
CA ASN A 102 -0.90 13.29 -19.79
C ASN A 102 -1.16 11.85 -19.35
N GLY A 103 -0.84 11.55 -18.11
CA GLY A 103 -1.13 10.25 -17.49
C GLY A 103 -2.54 10.18 -16.90
N TRP A 104 -2.83 9.04 -16.33
CA TRP A 104 -4.08 8.82 -15.61
C TRP A 104 -4.01 7.56 -14.76
N ILE A 105 -4.84 7.50 -13.73
CA ILE A 105 -5.12 6.27 -12.99
C ILE A 105 -6.63 6.13 -12.81
N GLU A 106 -7.11 4.90 -12.72
CA GLU A 106 -8.51 4.59 -12.43
C GLU A 106 -8.68 4.34 -10.94
N ILE A 107 -9.59 5.07 -10.32
CA ILE A 107 -10.02 4.85 -8.94
C ILE A 107 -11.43 4.26 -8.92
N GLU A 108 -11.78 3.63 -7.79
CA GLU A 108 -13.12 3.13 -7.55
C GLU A 108 -13.59 3.58 -6.16
N VAL A 109 -14.72 4.29 -6.12
CA VAL A 109 -15.36 4.73 -4.88
C VAL A 109 -16.85 4.39 -4.94
N ASN A 110 -17.34 3.68 -3.94
CA ASN A 110 -18.75 3.23 -3.86
C ASN A 110 -19.19 2.45 -5.12
N GLY A 111 -18.32 1.60 -5.66
CA GLY A 111 -18.59 0.80 -6.85
C GLY A 111 -18.58 1.58 -8.17
N LYS A 112 -18.24 2.87 -8.15
CA LYS A 112 -18.12 3.71 -9.34
C LYS A 112 -16.66 3.90 -9.71
N LYS A 113 -16.32 3.54 -10.93
CA LYS A 113 -14.98 3.73 -11.51
C LYS A 113 -14.86 5.12 -12.13
N LYS A 114 -13.71 5.74 -11.92
CA LYS A 114 -13.40 7.06 -12.46
C LYS A 114 -11.92 7.18 -12.78
N LYS A 115 -11.60 7.74 -13.94
CA LYS A 115 -10.23 8.12 -14.28
C LYS A 115 -9.91 9.48 -13.71
N ILE A 116 -8.76 9.57 -13.05
CA ILE A 116 -8.17 10.83 -12.57
C ILE A 116 -6.95 11.09 -13.45
N GLY A 117 -6.93 12.23 -14.12
CA GLY A 117 -5.81 12.65 -14.96
C GLY A 117 -4.58 13.00 -14.14
N ILE A 118 -3.43 12.80 -14.74
CA ILE A 118 -2.13 13.23 -14.24
C ILE A 118 -1.57 14.21 -15.27
N THR A 119 -1.43 15.49 -14.88
CA THR A 119 -0.95 16.54 -15.75
C THR A 119 0.49 16.27 -16.15
N ARG A 120 1.34 15.99 -15.14
CA ARG A 120 2.78 15.84 -15.34
C ARG A 120 3.43 15.03 -14.22
N ILE A 121 4.55 14.45 -14.58
CA ILE A 121 5.55 13.93 -13.65
C ILE A 121 6.88 14.56 -14.02
N HIS A 122 7.55 15.17 -13.05
CA HIS A 122 8.88 15.70 -13.27
C HIS A 122 9.88 15.17 -12.25
N LEU A 123 11.14 15.14 -12.65
CA LEU A 123 12.27 14.68 -11.86
C LEU A 123 12.99 15.89 -11.27
N GLU A 124 13.31 15.82 -9.99
CA GLU A 124 13.99 16.89 -9.27
C GLU A 124 14.86 16.34 -8.13
N GLU A 125 15.65 17.17 -7.51
CA GLU A 125 16.35 16.88 -6.28
C GLU A 125 15.51 17.26 -5.06
N ASP A 126 15.57 16.48 -3.98
CA ASP A 126 14.95 16.85 -2.72
C ASP A 126 15.81 17.88 -1.97
N ALA A 127 15.19 18.64 -1.08
CA ALA A 127 15.85 19.56 -0.16
C ALA A 127 16.28 18.88 1.13
N GLY A 128 17.11 19.55 1.93
CA GLY A 128 17.46 19.12 3.27
C GLY A 128 16.26 19.06 4.22
N LYS A 129 16.48 18.59 5.42
CA LYS A 129 15.44 18.49 6.46
C LYS A 129 15.68 19.55 7.53
N LEU A 130 14.65 20.36 7.82
CA LEU A 130 14.62 21.30 8.94
C LEU A 130 13.92 20.70 10.14
N THR A 131 14.51 20.87 11.31
CA THR A 131 13.90 20.54 12.60
C THR A 131 13.90 21.78 13.47
N HIS A 132 12.71 22.27 13.84
CA HIS A 132 12.54 23.40 14.74
C HIS A 132 12.59 22.91 16.19
N THR A 133 13.52 23.44 16.98
CA THR A 133 13.78 22.96 18.34
C THR A 133 12.90 23.62 19.41
N GLY A 134 12.16 24.68 19.05
CA GLY A 134 11.27 25.40 19.96
C GLY A 134 11.97 26.43 20.87
N ASP A 135 13.29 26.45 20.89
CA ASP A 135 14.13 27.38 21.69
C ASP A 135 14.78 28.49 20.84
N GLY A 136 14.23 28.73 19.66
CA GLY A 136 14.67 29.78 18.73
C GLY A 136 15.71 29.33 17.71
N TYR A 137 16.06 28.06 17.68
CA TYR A 137 16.98 27.47 16.70
C TYR A 137 16.27 26.53 15.75
N SER A 138 16.90 26.31 14.61
CA SER A 138 16.51 25.26 13.66
C SER A 138 17.75 24.45 13.30
N LEU A 139 17.62 23.12 13.32
CA LEU A 139 18.66 22.22 12.90
C LEU A 139 18.44 21.84 11.44
N VAL A 140 19.51 21.81 10.66
CA VAL A 140 19.49 21.46 9.24
C VAL A 140 20.26 20.16 9.03
N ASP A 141 19.59 19.15 8.50
CA ASP A 141 20.16 17.89 8.09
C ASP A 141 20.13 17.78 6.56
N PHE A 142 21.31 17.75 5.94
CA PHE A 142 21.45 17.65 4.49
C PHE A 142 21.55 16.22 3.95
N ASN A 143 21.32 15.20 4.76
CA ASN A 143 21.30 13.81 4.27
C ASN A 143 20.29 13.60 3.15
N ARG A 144 19.13 14.26 3.21
CA ARG A 144 18.11 14.20 2.17
C ARG A 144 18.40 15.09 0.97
N GLN A 145 19.23 16.12 1.11
CA GLN A 145 19.58 17.03 0.01
C GLN A 145 20.16 16.25 -1.18
N GLY A 146 19.55 16.40 -2.35
CA GLY A 146 19.97 15.70 -3.57
C GLY A 146 19.41 14.28 -3.71
N THR A 147 18.56 13.82 -2.81
CA THR A 147 17.78 12.58 -3.01
C THR A 147 16.93 12.72 -4.29
N PRO A 148 16.96 11.74 -5.22
CA PRO A 148 16.11 11.80 -6.40
C PRO A 148 14.63 11.80 -6.01
N LEU A 149 13.88 12.75 -6.53
CA LEU A 149 12.49 12.99 -6.23
C LEU A 149 11.69 13.11 -7.53
N ILE A 150 10.51 12.50 -7.57
CA ILE A 150 9.51 12.79 -8.59
C ILE A 150 8.32 13.49 -7.96
N GLU A 151 7.83 14.52 -8.66
CA GLU A 151 6.57 15.19 -8.31
C GLU A 151 5.51 14.76 -9.31
N ILE A 152 4.39 14.28 -8.81
CA ILE A 152 3.25 13.79 -9.58
C ILE A 152 2.10 14.77 -9.34
N VAL A 153 1.71 15.48 -10.37
CA VAL A 153 0.66 16.52 -10.30
C VAL A 153 -0.60 15.98 -10.96
N SER A 154 -1.67 15.83 -10.19
CA SER A 154 -2.96 15.43 -10.76
C SER A 154 -3.67 16.57 -11.48
N GLU A 155 -4.54 16.21 -12.43
CA GLU A 155 -5.58 17.12 -12.89
C GLU A 155 -6.57 17.40 -11.76
N PRO A 156 -7.28 18.54 -11.77
CA PRO A 156 -8.30 18.87 -10.77
C PRO A 156 -9.60 18.08 -10.99
N ASP A 157 -9.49 16.77 -11.12
CA ASP A 157 -10.60 15.86 -11.45
C ASP A 157 -11.26 15.24 -10.21
N ILE A 158 -10.60 15.34 -9.06
CA ILE A 158 -11.07 14.74 -7.82
C ILE A 158 -12.21 15.60 -7.25
N ARG A 159 -13.31 14.96 -6.84
CA ARG A 159 -14.55 15.62 -6.43
C ARG A 159 -15.01 15.33 -5.00
N SER A 160 -14.26 14.51 -4.28
CA SER A 160 -14.54 14.24 -2.86
C SER A 160 -13.27 13.86 -2.09
N PRO A 161 -13.26 14.02 -0.76
CA PRO A 161 -12.17 13.54 0.08
C PRO A 161 -11.94 12.03 -0.04
N GLU A 162 -12.99 11.24 -0.26
CA GLU A 162 -12.92 9.78 -0.47
C GLU A 162 -12.23 9.45 -1.79
N GLU A 163 -12.52 10.19 -2.85
CA GLU A 163 -11.81 10.06 -4.13
C GLU A 163 -10.32 10.39 -3.98
N ALA A 164 -9.98 11.41 -3.19
CA ALA A 164 -8.58 11.77 -2.91
C ALA A 164 -7.85 10.63 -2.16
N TYR A 165 -8.49 10.04 -1.17
CA TYR A 165 -7.96 8.88 -0.47
C TYR A 165 -7.72 7.70 -1.43
N ALA A 166 -8.73 7.37 -2.24
CA ALA A 166 -8.65 6.28 -3.22
C ALA A 166 -7.56 6.52 -4.27
N TYR A 167 -7.37 7.77 -4.70
CA TYR A 167 -6.30 8.16 -5.62
C TYR A 167 -4.93 7.91 -5.01
N LEU A 168 -4.69 8.35 -3.77
CA LEU A 168 -3.41 8.17 -3.08
C LEU A 168 -3.10 6.70 -2.81
N GLU A 169 -4.08 5.92 -2.40
CA GLU A 169 -3.93 4.48 -2.18
C GLU A 169 -3.55 3.76 -3.48
N LYS A 170 -4.24 4.07 -4.59
CA LYS A 170 -3.94 3.51 -5.92
C LYS A 170 -2.56 3.93 -6.41
N LEU A 171 -2.22 5.22 -6.30
CA LEU A 171 -0.93 5.75 -6.69
C LEU A 171 0.21 5.06 -5.95
N LYS A 172 0.11 4.99 -4.62
CA LYS A 172 1.08 4.29 -3.77
C LYS A 172 1.27 2.84 -4.21
N SER A 173 0.18 2.11 -4.39
CA SER A 173 0.21 0.71 -4.82
C SER A 173 0.93 0.54 -6.16
N ILE A 174 0.59 1.34 -7.17
CA ILE A 174 1.23 1.28 -8.49
C ILE A 174 2.74 1.57 -8.38
N ILE A 175 3.13 2.64 -7.68
CA ILE A 175 4.55 3.01 -7.53
C ILE A 175 5.33 1.92 -6.78
N GLN A 176 4.79 1.38 -5.70
CA GLN A 176 5.44 0.29 -4.96
C GLN A 176 5.63 -0.96 -5.82
N TYR A 177 4.66 -1.31 -6.66
CA TYR A 177 4.79 -2.44 -7.60
C TYR A 177 5.93 -2.27 -8.59
N THR A 178 6.20 -1.05 -9.03
CA THR A 178 7.35 -0.78 -9.92
C THR A 178 8.70 -0.98 -9.25
N GLY A 179 8.74 -0.95 -7.92
CA GLY A 179 9.97 -1.08 -7.15
C GLY A 179 10.84 0.17 -7.10
N VAL A 180 10.38 1.32 -7.59
CA VAL A 180 11.19 2.56 -7.64
C VAL A 180 11.20 3.32 -6.33
N SER A 181 10.25 3.06 -5.43
CA SER A 181 10.15 3.69 -4.11
C SER A 181 9.43 2.80 -3.11
N ASP A 182 9.71 2.98 -1.83
CA ASP A 182 9.01 2.32 -0.73
C ASP A 182 7.71 3.06 -0.34
N CYS A 183 7.56 4.32 -0.76
CA CYS A 183 6.36 5.15 -0.54
C CYS A 183 5.89 5.17 0.92
N LYS A 184 6.79 5.50 1.85
CA LYS A 184 6.49 5.57 3.29
C LYS A 184 6.34 7.03 3.73
N MET A 185 5.14 7.42 4.16
CA MET A 185 4.90 8.79 4.64
C MET A 185 5.63 9.07 5.95
N GLU A 186 5.73 8.09 6.83
CA GLU A 186 6.44 8.18 8.12
C GLU A 186 7.95 8.41 7.98
N GLU A 187 8.54 7.95 6.88
CA GLU A 187 9.95 8.19 6.54
C GLU A 187 10.14 9.40 5.62
N GLY A 188 9.04 9.98 5.13
CA GLY A 188 9.06 11.11 4.20
C GLY A 188 9.33 10.76 2.75
N SER A 189 9.41 9.47 2.39
CA SER A 189 9.60 9.01 1.01
C SER A 189 8.33 9.12 0.14
N LEU A 190 7.19 9.41 0.73
CA LEU A 190 5.98 9.86 0.07
C LEU A 190 5.40 11.04 0.85
N ARG A 191 5.13 12.15 0.16
CA ARG A 191 4.52 13.36 0.72
C ARG A 191 3.40 13.83 -0.21
N CYS A 192 2.37 14.44 0.35
CA CYS A 192 1.23 14.93 -0.40
C CYS A 192 0.85 16.32 0.06
N ASP A 193 0.70 17.23 -0.89
CA ASP A 193 0.03 18.51 -0.71
C ASP A 193 -1.29 18.47 -1.49
N ALA A 194 -2.33 19.10 -0.95
CA ALA A 194 -3.64 19.12 -1.56
C ALA A 194 -4.09 20.53 -1.87
N ASN A 195 -4.68 20.72 -3.04
CA ASN A 195 -5.34 21.97 -3.43
C ASN A 195 -6.85 21.71 -3.47
N ILE A 196 -7.63 22.55 -2.83
CA ILE A 196 -9.09 22.43 -2.80
C ILE A 196 -9.75 23.77 -3.09
N SER A 197 -10.80 23.75 -3.89
CA SER A 197 -11.71 24.87 -4.11
C SER A 197 -13.14 24.38 -4.18
N LEU A 198 -14.08 25.32 -4.03
CA LEU A 198 -15.51 25.08 -4.26
C LEU A 198 -15.97 25.95 -5.43
N ARG A 199 -16.85 25.39 -6.26
CA ARG A 199 -17.56 26.13 -7.31
C ARG A 199 -19.03 25.81 -7.30
N PRO A 200 -19.92 26.71 -7.77
CA PRO A 200 -21.31 26.37 -7.94
C PRO A 200 -21.49 25.15 -8.85
N ILE A 201 -22.44 24.29 -8.52
CA ILE A 201 -22.74 23.10 -9.34
C ILE A 201 -23.09 23.53 -10.77
N GLY A 202 -22.45 22.93 -11.76
CA GLY A 202 -22.64 23.26 -13.18
C GLY A 202 -21.79 24.46 -13.68
N SER A 203 -20.94 25.03 -12.85
CA SER A 203 -20.01 26.07 -13.28
C SER A 203 -18.72 25.47 -13.86
N ASP A 204 -18.28 26.00 -14.99
CA ASP A 204 -16.98 25.65 -15.59
C ASP A 204 -15.80 26.44 -14.99
N LYS A 205 -16.10 27.49 -14.22
CA LYS A 205 -15.07 28.33 -13.61
C LYS A 205 -14.66 27.76 -12.25
N PHE A 206 -13.36 27.57 -12.06
CA PHE A 206 -12.82 27.19 -10.77
C PHE A 206 -13.00 28.28 -9.71
N GLY A 207 -13.23 27.87 -8.47
CA GLY A 207 -13.16 28.75 -7.32
C GLY A 207 -11.71 29.08 -6.93
N THR A 208 -11.56 29.91 -5.90
CA THR A 208 -10.24 30.21 -5.32
C THR A 208 -9.74 29.01 -4.53
N LYS A 209 -8.57 28.53 -4.89
CA LYS A 209 -7.97 27.35 -4.24
C LYS A 209 -7.27 27.69 -2.93
N THR A 210 -7.37 26.78 -1.99
CA THR A 210 -6.56 26.72 -0.77
C THR A 210 -5.62 25.53 -0.84
N GLU A 211 -4.35 25.77 -0.54
CA GLU A 211 -3.33 24.71 -0.46
C GLU A 211 -3.28 24.17 0.98
N LEU A 212 -3.37 22.86 1.15
CA LEU A 212 -3.24 22.18 2.42
C LEU A 212 -1.90 21.47 2.52
N LYS A 213 -1.20 21.71 3.62
CA LYS A 213 0.10 21.12 3.96
C LYS A 213 0.04 20.36 5.28
N ASN A 214 1.13 19.66 5.62
CA ASN A 214 1.24 18.86 6.85
C ASN A 214 0.23 17.71 6.89
N LEU A 215 0.09 17.02 5.77
CA LEU A 215 -0.83 15.89 5.61
C LEU A 215 -0.04 14.59 5.72
N ASN A 216 0.19 14.13 6.95
CA ASN A 216 1.13 13.04 7.27
C ASN A 216 0.55 11.62 7.13
N SER A 217 -0.70 11.49 6.71
CA SER A 217 -1.33 10.21 6.35
C SER A 217 -2.44 10.43 5.32
N PHE A 218 -2.81 9.39 4.59
CA PHE A 218 -3.93 9.47 3.64
C PHE A 218 -5.26 9.79 4.36
N ASN A 219 -5.42 9.31 5.58
CA ASN A 219 -6.57 9.65 6.39
C ASN A 219 -6.58 11.13 6.78
N PHE A 220 -5.42 11.71 7.08
CA PHE A 220 -5.31 13.15 7.36
C PHE A 220 -5.55 14.00 6.11
N VAL A 221 -5.16 13.53 4.92
CA VAL A 221 -5.55 14.17 3.65
C VAL A 221 -7.07 14.22 3.55
N ARG A 222 -7.75 13.10 3.75
CA ARG A 222 -9.22 13.04 3.71
C ARG A 222 -9.85 13.96 4.75
N GLN A 223 -9.42 13.89 6.01
CA GLN A 223 -9.97 14.73 7.09
C GLN A 223 -9.72 16.21 6.86
N GLY A 224 -8.52 16.59 6.41
CA GLY A 224 -8.19 17.97 6.08
C GLY A 224 -9.05 18.53 4.95
N LEU A 225 -9.27 17.73 3.90
CA LEU A 225 -10.16 18.10 2.79
C LEU A 225 -11.63 18.21 3.22
N GLU A 226 -12.11 17.30 4.06
CA GLU A 226 -13.47 17.38 4.62
C GLU A 226 -13.69 18.65 5.43
N TYR A 227 -12.76 18.98 6.31
CA TYR A 227 -12.82 20.19 7.12
C TYR A 227 -12.77 21.45 6.24
N GLU A 228 -11.84 21.52 5.31
CA GLU A 228 -11.64 22.69 4.46
C GLU A 228 -12.84 22.93 3.53
N ALA A 229 -13.43 21.88 2.97
CA ALA A 229 -14.65 21.99 2.17
C ALA A 229 -15.81 22.63 2.98
N LYS A 230 -16.01 22.18 4.22
CA LYS A 230 -17.03 22.74 5.12
C LYS A 230 -16.72 24.19 5.50
N ARG A 231 -15.44 24.51 5.76
CA ARG A 231 -15.01 25.87 6.07
C ARG A 231 -15.31 26.82 4.91
N GLN A 232 -14.92 26.44 3.70
CA GLN A 232 -15.15 27.25 2.49
C GLN A 232 -16.65 27.38 2.20
N GLU A 233 -17.42 26.31 2.30
CA GLU A 233 -18.87 26.35 2.10
C GLU A 233 -19.55 27.34 3.05
N LYS A 234 -19.19 27.30 4.34
CA LYS A 234 -19.73 28.22 5.34
C LYS A 234 -19.43 29.70 4.98
N ILE A 235 -18.22 30.00 4.53
CA ILE A 235 -17.84 31.36 4.12
C ILE A 235 -18.65 31.79 2.91
N LEU A 236 -18.75 30.97 1.87
CA LEU A 236 -19.46 31.28 0.63
C LEU A 236 -20.97 31.45 0.88
N LEU A 237 -21.59 30.63 1.71
CA LEU A 237 -23.02 30.72 2.08
C LEU A 237 -23.34 31.99 2.89
N SER A 238 -22.37 32.52 3.65
CA SER A 238 -22.50 33.79 4.35
C SER A 238 -22.20 35.02 3.48
N GLY A 239 -21.97 34.84 2.19
CA GLY A 239 -21.63 35.94 1.27
C GLY A 239 -20.17 36.39 1.36
N GLY A 240 -19.31 35.66 2.05
CA GLY A 240 -17.89 35.91 2.12
C GLY A 240 -17.14 35.44 0.88
N VAL A 241 -15.85 35.76 0.83
CA VAL A 241 -14.92 35.42 -0.28
C VAL A 241 -13.80 34.56 0.25
N ILE A 242 -13.46 33.53 -0.50
CA ILE A 242 -12.30 32.68 -0.19
C ILE A 242 -11.02 33.40 -0.66
N GLN A 243 -10.08 33.54 0.27
CA GLN A 243 -8.74 34.05 -0.03
C GLN A 243 -7.85 32.90 -0.52
N GLN A 244 -6.89 33.21 -1.39
CA GLN A 244 -5.86 32.22 -1.77
C GLN A 244 -4.87 32.09 -0.61
N GLU A 245 -4.89 30.93 0.04
CA GLU A 245 -4.15 30.67 1.28
C GLU A 245 -3.39 29.36 1.20
N THR A 246 -2.31 29.28 1.97
CA THR A 246 -1.71 28.01 2.40
C THR A 246 -2.10 27.77 3.86
N ARG A 247 -2.67 26.61 4.13
CA ARG A 247 -3.11 26.19 5.45
C ARG A 247 -2.45 24.86 5.82
N ARG A 248 -2.10 24.68 7.09
CA ARG A 248 -1.62 23.39 7.60
C ARG A 248 -2.75 22.62 8.27
N PHE A 249 -2.75 21.31 8.11
CA PHE A 249 -3.62 20.44 8.89
C PHE A 249 -3.06 20.30 10.32
N ASP A 250 -3.94 20.46 11.31
CA ASP A 250 -3.63 20.26 12.71
C ASP A 250 -4.22 18.93 13.18
N GLU A 251 -3.33 17.98 13.49
CA GLU A 251 -3.71 16.61 13.83
C GLU A 251 -4.46 16.51 15.18
N ALA A 252 -4.18 17.43 16.10
CA ALA A 252 -4.82 17.42 17.41
C ALA A 252 -6.27 17.89 17.34
N THR A 253 -6.53 18.98 16.61
CA THR A 253 -7.86 19.58 16.49
C THR A 253 -8.65 19.08 15.29
N LYS A 254 -8.00 18.36 14.35
CA LYS A 254 -8.59 17.93 13.05
C LYS A 254 -9.12 19.10 12.22
N THR A 255 -8.46 20.23 12.29
CA THR A 255 -8.79 21.47 11.58
C THR A 255 -7.65 21.92 10.68
N THR A 256 -7.91 22.93 9.85
CA THR A 256 -6.85 23.62 9.09
C THR A 256 -6.56 24.97 9.73
N ILE A 257 -5.27 25.33 9.80
CA ILE A 257 -4.78 26.58 10.41
C ILE A 257 -4.06 27.37 9.33
N LEU A 258 -4.38 28.68 9.23
CA LEU A 258 -3.72 29.58 8.30
C LEU A 258 -2.21 29.63 8.55
N MET A 259 -1.42 29.42 7.51
CA MET A 259 0.03 29.62 7.53
C MET A 259 0.40 30.97 6.88
N ARG A 260 -0.10 31.20 5.68
CA ARG A 260 0.15 32.44 4.91
C ARG A 260 -0.97 32.68 3.92
N THR A 261 -1.23 33.95 3.62
CA THR A 261 -2.01 34.37 2.45
C THR A 261 -1.05 34.54 1.27
N LYS A 262 -1.48 34.09 0.08
CA LYS A 262 -0.67 34.30 -1.14
C LYS A 262 -1.06 35.62 -1.78
N GLU A 263 -0.28 36.65 -1.51
CA GLU A 263 -0.36 37.96 -2.22
C GLU A 263 0.53 37.92 -3.48
N GLY A 264 0.12 37.13 -4.47
CA GLY A 264 0.86 36.95 -5.72
C GLY A 264 1.47 35.55 -5.88
N SER A 265 1.77 35.17 -7.12
CA SER A 265 2.48 33.92 -7.41
C SER A 265 3.95 34.05 -7.00
N GLU A 266 4.51 33.04 -6.34
CA GLU A 266 5.96 32.97 -6.14
C GLU A 266 6.64 32.91 -7.50
N ASP A 267 7.51 33.88 -7.78
CA ASP A 267 8.32 33.93 -9.01
C ASP A 267 9.64 33.18 -8.74
N TYR A 268 9.71 31.93 -9.16
CA TYR A 268 10.93 31.13 -9.03
C TYR A 268 11.98 31.44 -10.07
N ARG A 269 11.70 32.29 -11.05
CA ARG A 269 12.64 32.71 -12.09
C ARG A 269 13.38 31.53 -12.71
N TYR A 270 12.60 30.54 -13.16
CA TYR A 270 13.14 29.35 -13.81
C TYR A 270 14.03 29.72 -15.01
N PHE A 271 15.16 29.04 -15.12
CA PHE A 271 15.98 29.01 -16.30
C PHE A 271 16.68 27.67 -16.46
N PRO A 272 17.09 27.25 -17.68
CA PRO A 272 17.74 25.97 -17.89
C PRO A 272 19.01 25.83 -17.03
N GLU A 273 19.20 24.65 -16.43
CA GLU A 273 20.42 24.32 -15.70
C GLU A 273 21.59 24.25 -16.68
N PRO A 274 22.57 25.16 -16.62
CA PRO A 274 23.63 25.24 -17.62
C PRO A 274 24.64 24.11 -17.52
N ASP A 275 24.73 23.43 -16.36
CA ASP A 275 25.68 22.36 -16.12
C ASP A 275 25.14 20.97 -16.50
N LEU A 276 23.88 20.88 -16.93
CA LEU A 276 23.26 19.66 -17.43
C LEU A 276 22.79 19.84 -18.87
N VAL A 277 23.24 18.97 -19.75
CA VAL A 277 22.84 18.98 -21.17
C VAL A 277 21.41 18.43 -21.32
N MET A 278 20.80 18.77 -22.45
CA MET A 278 19.52 18.18 -22.86
C MET A 278 19.61 16.65 -22.85
N LEU A 279 18.61 16.00 -22.28
CA LEU A 279 18.50 14.56 -22.25
C LEU A 279 17.59 14.07 -23.37
N TYR A 280 18.14 13.22 -24.23
CA TYR A 280 17.39 12.57 -25.31
C TYR A 280 17.06 11.15 -24.90
N ILE A 281 15.77 10.80 -24.94
CA ILE A 281 15.25 9.48 -24.59
C ILE A 281 14.71 8.84 -25.87
N ASP A 282 15.45 7.88 -26.40
CA ASP A 282 15.06 7.19 -27.63
C ASP A 282 14.05 6.06 -27.35
N ASP A 283 13.47 5.51 -28.41
CA ASP A 283 12.45 4.47 -28.30
C ASP A 283 13.02 3.16 -27.74
N GLU A 284 14.29 2.84 -28.02
CA GLU A 284 14.97 1.65 -27.48
C GLU A 284 15.08 1.74 -25.95
N TRP A 285 15.48 2.90 -25.44
CA TRP A 285 15.56 3.13 -23.99
C TRP A 285 14.18 3.07 -23.34
N LYS A 286 13.18 3.71 -23.94
CA LYS A 286 11.79 3.65 -23.48
C LYS A 286 11.31 2.20 -23.40
N GLU A 287 11.54 1.41 -24.45
CA GLU A 287 11.06 0.03 -24.50
C GLU A 287 11.76 -0.87 -23.49
N ARG A 288 13.07 -0.69 -23.29
CA ARG A 288 13.84 -1.40 -22.26
C ARG A 288 13.30 -1.11 -20.84
N VAL A 289 12.95 0.12 -20.54
CA VAL A 289 12.35 0.49 -19.25
C VAL A 289 10.93 -0.09 -19.14
N ARG A 290 10.14 -0.01 -20.21
CA ARG A 290 8.78 -0.59 -20.26
C ARG A 290 8.80 -2.08 -19.98
N ALA A 291 9.71 -2.81 -20.58
CA ALA A 291 9.85 -4.25 -20.36
C ALA A 291 10.25 -4.63 -18.92
N SER A 292 10.79 -3.69 -18.15
CA SER A 292 11.14 -3.90 -16.75
C SER A 292 9.99 -3.69 -15.77
N ILE A 293 8.83 -3.21 -16.24
CA ILE A 293 7.64 -2.98 -15.40
C ILE A 293 6.98 -4.32 -15.13
N PRO A 294 6.79 -4.71 -13.86
CA PRO A 294 6.06 -5.93 -13.53
C PRO A 294 4.57 -5.80 -13.84
N GLU A 295 3.85 -6.90 -13.77
CA GLU A 295 2.38 -6.87 -13.82
C GLU A 295 1.83 -5.96 -12.71
N LEU A 296 1.05 -4.95 -13.09
CA LEU A 296 0.53 -3.94 -12.17
C LEU A 296 -0.73 -4.43 -11.42
N PRO A 297 -1.11 -3.78 -10.31
CA PRO A 297 -2.17 -4.27 -9.44
C PRO A 297 -3.50 -4.57 -10.14
N ASP A 298 -3.96 -3.70 -11.04
CA ASP A 298 -5.26 -3.88 -11.70
C ASP A 298 -5.27 -5.07 -12.66
N ALA A 299 -4.20 -5.25 -13.44
CA ALA A 299 -4.05 -6.41 -14.32
C ALA A 299 -3.97 -7.71 -13.51
N ARG A 300 -3.23 -7.70 -12.43
CA ARG A 300 -3.06 -8.83 -11.52
C ARG A 300 -4.37 -9.21 -10.83
N LYS A 301 -5.10 -8.22 -10.32
CA LYS A 301 -6.45 -8.40 -9.76
C LYS A 301 -7.39 -9.05 -10.77
N LYS A 302 -7.41 -8.54 -12.00
CA LYS A 302 -8.23 -9.09 -13.08
C LYS A 302 -7.89 -10.56 -13.36
N ARG A 303 -6.61 -10.89 -13.44
CA ARG A 303 -6.12 -12.25 -13.64
C ARG A 303 -6.55 -13.19 -12.51
N TYR A 304 -6.49 -12.75 -11.25
CA TYR A 304 -6.95 -13.55 -10.10
C TYR A 304 -8.44 -13.87 -10.17
N ILE A 305 -9.25 -12.93 -10.64
CA ILE A 305 -10.69 -13.16 -10.82
C ILE A 305 -10.97 -14.10 -11.99
N GLU A 306 -10.37 -13.85 -13.15
CA GLU A 306 -10.67 -14.56 -14.39
C GLU A 306 -10.04 -15.96 -14.45
N GLU A 307 -8.79 -16.11 -13.99
CA GLU A 307 -8.05 -17.37 -14.10
C GLU A 307 -8.11 -18.24 -12.83
N LEU A 308 -8.12 -17.60 -11.66
CA LEU A 308 -8.12 -18.31 -10.38
C LEU A 308 -9.51 -18.40 -9.73
N GLY A 309 -10.52 -17.75 -10.32
CA GLY A 309 -11.89 -17.78 -9.83
C GLY A 309 -12.09 -17.14 -8.46
N LEU A 310 -11.21 -16.22 -8.06
CA LEU A 310 -11.33 -15.54 -6.78
C LEU A 310 -12.46 -14.49 -6.79
N PRO A 311 -13.15 -14.28 -5.66
CA PRO A 311 -14.05 -13.15 -5.50
C PRO A 311 -13.30 -11.82 -5.69
N GLU A 312 -13.99 -10.81 -6.20
CA GLU A 312 -13.40 -9.50 -6.44
C GLU A 312 -12.77 -8.87 -5.18
N TYR A 313 -13.42 -9.01 -4.06
CA TYR A 313 -12.90 -8.53 -2.78
C TYR A 313 -11.57 -9.20 -2.40
N ASP A 314 -11.50 -10.52 -2.53
CA ASP A 314 -10.28 -11.29 -2.23
C ASP A 314 -9.14 -10.86 -3.15
N ALA A 315 -9.40 -10.78 -4.45
CA ALA A 315 -8.42 -10.35 -5.45
C ALA A 315 -7.92 -8.92 -5.18
N LYS A 316 -8.81 -8.02 -4.78
CA LYS A 316 -8.45 -6.65 -4.39
C LYS A 316 -7.51 -6.63 -3.18
N VAL A 317 -7.84 -7.33 -2.12
CA VAL A 317 -7.03 -7.35 -0.88
C VAL A 317 -5.66 -7.99 -1.12
N LEU A 318 -5.60 -9.11 -1.83
CA LEU A 318 -4.33 -9.81 -2.14
C LEU A 318 -3.39 -8.99 -3.02
N THR A 319 -3.91 -8.08 -3.83
CA THR A 319 -3.11 -7.28 -4.75
C THR A 319 -2.80 -5.87 -4.24
N LEU A 320 -3.21 -5.51 -3.02
CA LEU A 320 -2.88 -4.21 -2.42
C LEU A 320 -1.37 -3.96 -2.34
N THR A 321 -0.60 -4.99 -1.99
CA THR A 321 0.87 -4.93 -1.98
C THR A 321 1.45 -5.99 -2.89
N LYS A 322 2.56 -5.68 -3.54
CA LYS A 322 3.29 -6.64 -4.38
C LYS A 322 3.75 -7.85 -3.57
N GLU A 323 4.22 -7.63 -2.36
CA GLU A 323 4.71 -8.68 -1.47
C GLU A 323 3.63 -9.74 -1.16
N MET A 324 2.42 -9.29 -0.79
CA MET A 324 1.29 -10.19 -0.54
C MET A 324 0.89 -10.96 -1.80
N ALA A 325 0.82 -10.29 -2.93
CA ALA A 325 0.48 -10.91 -4.20
C ALA A 325 1.51 -11.95 -4.65
N ASP A 326 2.80 -11.63 -4.53
CA ASP A 326 3.90 -12.55 -4.85
C ASP A 326 3.87 -13.80 -3.93
N PHE A 327 3.64 -13.58 -2.64
CA PHE A 327 3.50 -14.69 -1.68
C PHE A 327 2.31 -15.59 -2.01
N PHE A 328 1.17 -15.00 -2.32
CA PHE A 328 -0.03 -15.73 -2.74
C PHE A 328 0.24 -16.57 -3.99
N GLU A 329 0.80 -15.98 -5.04
CA GLU A 329 1.10 -16.71 -6.27
C GLU A 329 2.11 -17.83 -6.06
N ALA A 330 3.15 -17.59 -5.27
CA ALA A 330 4.12 -18.63 -4.94
C ALA A 330 3.48 -19.78 -4.14
N THR A 331 2.54 -19.47 -3.24
CA THR A 331 1.77 -20.48 -2.50
C THR A 331 0.92 -21.33 -3.44
N VAL A 332 0.22 -20.71 -4.39
CA VAL A 332 -0.58 -21.42 -5.40
C VAL A 332 0.31 -22.24 -6.34
N ALA A 333 1.44 -21.68 -6.78
CA ALA A 333 2.41 -22.37 -7.64
C ALA A 333 2.98 -23.64 -6.96
N ASN A 334 3.08 -23.63 -5.64
CA ASN A 334 3.44 -24.82 -4.84
C ASN A 334 2.29 -25.80 -4.63
N GLY A 335 1.15 -25.61 -5.31
CA GLY A 335 0.03 -26.55 -5.40
C GLY A 335 -1.06 -26.37 -4.35
N ALA A 336 -1.12 -25.23 -3.67
CA ALA A 336 -2.25 -24.88 -2.83
C ALA A 336 -3.48 -24.48 -3.66
N ASP A 337 -4.66 -24.81 -3.17
CA ASP A 337 -5.91 -24.30 -3.73
C ASP A 337 -5.96 -22.77 -3.58
N PRO A 338 -6.25 -22.01 -4.66
CA PRO A 338 -6.25 -20.55 -4.63
C PRO A 338 -7.19 -19.95 -3.58
N LYS A 339 -8.38 -20.54 -3.41
CA LYS A 339 -9.36 -20.04 -2.43
C LYS A 339 -8.90 -20.25 -0.99
N LEU A 340 -8.34 -21.41 -0.70
CA LEU A 340 -7.79 -21.71 0.62
C LEU A 340 -6.57 -20.85 0.92
N ALA A 341 -5.67 -20.68 -0.05
CA ALA A 341 -4.51 -19.79 0.09
C ALA A 341 -4.95 -18.35 0.37
N SER A 342 -5.93 -17.86 -0.39
CA SER A 342 -6.53 -16.54 -0.15
C SER A 342 -7.08 -16.39 1.27
N ASN A 343 -7.88 -17.34 1.72
CA ASN A 343 -8.48 -17.32 3.06
C ASN A 343 -7.40 -17.29 4.16
N TRP A 344 -6.37 -18.12 4.06
CA TRP A 344 -5.27 -18.15 5.03
C TRP A 344 -4.50 -16.84 5.08
N LEU A 345 -4.17 -16.27 3.93
CA LEU A 345 -3.44 -15.00 3.85
C LEU A 345 -4.27 -13.82 4.36
N MET A 346 -5.54 -13.74 3.97
CA MET A 346 -6.40 -12.62 4.35
C MET A 346 -6.85 -12.65 5.81
N VAL A 347 -7.00 -13.85 6.39
CA VAL A 347 -7.52 -14.00 7.77
C VAL A 347 -6.38 -14.26 8.75
N GLU A 348 -5.77 -15.44 8.70
CA GLU A 348 -4.82 -15.87 9.73
C GLU A 348 -3.48 -15.13 9.64
N VAL A 349 -2.91 -15.02 8.43
CA VAL A 349 -1.63 -14.33 8.24
C VAL A 349 -1.79 -12.84 8.54
N SER A 350 -2.80 -12.19 7.98
CA SER A 350 -3.03 -10.76 8.21
C SER A 350 -3.33 -10.45 9.68
N ALA A 351 -4.10 -11.30 10.37
CA ALA A 351 -4.36 -11.15 11.80
C ALA A 351 -3.07 -11.24 12.63
N TYR A 352 -2.19 -12.19 12.30
CA TYR A 352 -0.90 -12.34 12.98
C TYR A 352 0.01 -11.13 12.76
N LEU A 353 0.15 -10.67 11.51
CA LEU A 353 0.97 -9.50 11.17
C LEU A 353 0.50 -8.25 11.89
N ASN A 354 -0.82 -8.01 11.93
CA ASN A 354 -1.40 -6.87 12.64
C ASN A 354 -1.20 -6.95 14.16
N ALA A 355 -1.38 -8.12 14.76
CA ALA A 355 -1.21 -8.31 16.20
C ALA A 355 0.24 -8.13 16.65
N GLU A 356 1.19 -8.60 15.86
CA GLU A 356 2.63 -8.54 16.17
C GLU A 356 3.31 -7.29 15.61
N GLN A 357 2.58 -6.43 14.89
CA GLN A 357 3.12 -5.25 14.19
C GLN A 357 4.31 -5.61 13.29
N LYS A 358 4.17 -6.69 12.53
CA LYS A 358 5.18 -7.22 11.60
C LYS A 358 4.72 -7.10 10.16
N GLU A 359 5.70 -7.04 9.27
CA GLU A 359 5.49 -7.20 7.84
C GLU A 359 5.65 -8.67 7.43
N LEU A 360 5.22 -9.01 6.21
CA LEU A 360 5.24 -10.40 5.73
C LEU A 360 6.66 -10.98 5.66
N HIS A 361 7.65 -10.15 5.34
CA HIS A 361 9.07 -10.56 5.30
C HIS A 361 9.73 -10.75 6.67
N ASP A 362 9.07 -10.33 7.77
CA ASP A 362 9.60 -10.47 9.14
C ASP A 362 9.24 -11.82 9.78
N ILE A 363 8.37 -12.60 9.15
CA ILE A 363 7.91 -13.88 9.69
C ILE A 363 8.63 -15.06 9.02
N ALA A 364 8.71 -16.19 9.75
CA ALA A 364 9.38 -17.37 9.26
C ALA A 364 8.54 -18.22 8.28
N LEU A 365 7.27 -17.89 8.09
CA LEU A 365 6.37 -18.56 7.15
C LEU A 365 6.85 -18.34 5.71
N THR A 366 6.95 -19.43 4.94
CA THR A 366 7.26 -19.36 3.52
C THR A 366 6.06 -19.80 2.66
N PRO A 367 6.01 -19.41 1.37
CA PRO A 367 4.98 -19.89 0.46
C PRO A 367 4.92 -21.43 0.38
N GLU A 368 6.07 -22.09 0.41
CA GLU A 368 6.19 -23.54 0.38
C GLU A 368 5.57 -24.18 1.63
N SER A 369 5.87 -23.63 2.80
CA SER A 369 5.32 -24.16 4.06
C SER A 369 3.83 -23.93 4.19
N LEU A 370 3.34 -22.76 3.76
CA LEU A 370 1.89 -22.50 3.72
C LEU A 370 1.19 -23.44 2.73
N ALA A 371 1.74 -23.60 1.52
CA ALA A 371 1.20 -24.54 0.53
C ALA A 371 1.20 -25.97 1.03
N GLY A 372 2.28 -26.42 1.68
CA GLY A 372 2.37 -27.73 2.31
C GLY A 372 1.27 -27.96 3.36
N MET A 373 1.05 -26.97 4.23
CA MET A 373 -0.02 -27.05 5.23
C MET A 373 -1.41 -27.10 4.59
N ILE A 374 -1.66 -26.28 3.58
CA ILE A 374 -2.95 -26.27 2.84
C ILE A 374 -3.19 -27.63 2.16
N LYS A 375 -2.16 -28.23 1.55
CA LYS A 375 -2.28 -29.58 0.97
C LYS A 375 -2.65 -30.64 2.00
N LEU A 376 -2.10 -30.58 3.21
CA LEU A 376 -2.47 -31.49 4.29
C LEU A 376 -3.94 -31.32 4.72
N ILE A 377 -4.50 -30.13 4.60
CA ILE A 377 -5.94 -29.90 4.79
C ILE A 377 -6.74 -30.50 3.64
N GLN A 378 -6.33 -30.23 2.41
CA GLN A 378 -7.03 -30.65 1.19
C GLN A 378 -7.12 -32.19 1.06
N ASN A 379 -6.06 -32.89 1.44
CA ASN A 379 -6.02 -34.38 1.39
C ASN A 379 -6.59 -35.05 2.66
N GLY A 380 -7.09 -34.25 3.62
CA GLY A 380 -7.71 -34.76 4.84
C GLY A 380 -6.74 -35.28 5.90
N THR A 381 -5.43 -35.04 5.75
CA THR A 381 -4.42 -35.48 6.75
C THR A 381 -4.57 -34.71 8.06
N ILE A 382 -4.93 -33.43 7.98
CA ILE A 382 -5.20 -32.57 9.15
C ILE A 382 -6.53 -31.84 9.01
N SER A 383 -7.15 -31.51 10.15
CA SER A 383 -8.31 -30.61 10.19
C SER A 383 -7.88 -29.15 10.20
N SER A 384 -8.81 -28.25 9.88
CA SER A 384 -8.58 -26.80 9.97
C SER A 384 -8.17 -26.35 11.38
N LYS A 385 -8.65 -27.03 12.42
CA LYS A 385 -8.27 -26.76 13.81
C LYS A 385 -6.81 -27.13 14.09
N ILE A 386 -6.36 -28.27 13.57
CA ILE A 386 -4.96 -28.69 13.67
C ILE A 386 -4.08 -27.76 12.87
N ALA A 387 -4.53 -27.35 11.67
CA ALA A 387 -3.81 -26.40 10.82
C ALA A 387 -3.53 -25.07 11.54
N LYS A 388 -4.49 -24.54 12.29
CA LYS A 388 -4.28 -23.31 13.09
C LYS A 388 -3.20 -23.47 14.16
N LYS A 389 -3.07 -24.65 14.75
CA LYS A 389 -2.02 -24.94 15.72
C LYS A 389 -0.65 -25.00 15.05
N ILE A 390 -0.56 -25.65 13.90
CA ILE A 390 0.68 -25.76 13.11
C ILE A 390 1.09 -24.40 12.55
N PHE A 391 0.11 -23.61 12.07
CA PHE A 391 0.33 -22.28 11.54
C PHE A 391 1.10 -21.39 12.52
N LYS A 392 0.74 -21.42 13.80
CA LYS A 392 1.44 -20.64 14.81
C LYS A 392 2.93 -20.98 14.87
N GLU A 393 3.27 -22.26 14.79
CA GLU A 393 4.68 -22.69 14.77
C GLU A 393 5.38 -22.28 13.47
N LEU A 394 4.70 -22.40 12.32
CA LEU A 394 5.24 -22.01 11.02
C LEU A 394 5.55 -20.51 10.93
N VAL A 395 4.71 -19.63 11.48
CA VAL A 395 4.96 -18.17 11.44
C VAL A 395 6.09 -17.75 12.38
N GLU A 396 6.27 -18.45 13.50
CA GLU A 396 7.30 -18.15 14.50
C GLU A 396 8.66 -18.75 14.17
N LYS A 397 8.69 -19.99 13.68
CA LYS A 397 9.92 -20.79 13.52
C LYS A 397 10.18 -21.29 12.11
N GLY A 398 9.15 -21.26 11.26
CA GLY A 398 9.22 -21.88 9.93
C GLY A 398 9.20 -23.42 10.01
N GLY A 399 9.64 -24.06 8.95
CA GLY A 399 9.80 -25.50 8.88
C GLY A 399 8.84 -26.16 7.89
N ASP A 400 8.93 -27.50 7.85
CA ASP A 400 8.08 -28.34 7.00
C ASP A 400 6.83 -28.79 7.77
N PRO A 401 5.63 -28.38 7.33
CA PRO A 401 4.38 -28.73 8.01
C PRO A 401 4.16 -30.25 8.11
N GLU A 402 4.59 -31.04 7.14
CA GLU A 402 4.46 -32.51 7.18
C GLU A 402 5.30 -33.13 8.30
N GLN A 403 6.53 -32.63 8.47
CA GLN A 403 7.39 -33.07 9.58
C GLN A 403 6.83 -32.66 10.93
N ILE A 404 6.31 -31.45 11.07
CA ILE A 404 5.67 -30.97 12.32
C ILE A 404 4.48 -31.87 12.69
N VAL A 405 3.63 -32.18 11.70
CA VAL A 405 2.47 -33.08 11.90
C VAL A 405 2.91 -34.48 12.38
N LYS A 406 3.93 -35.05 11.76
CA LYS A 406 4.46 -36.37 12.12
C LYS A 406 5.08 -36.37 13.52
N GLN A 407 5.91 -35.38 13.84
CA GLN A 407 6.59 -35.29 15.14
C GLN A 407 5.61 -35.06 16.29
N GLN A 408 4.55 -34.31 16.08
CA GLN A 408 3.54 -34.02 17.10
C GLN A 408 2.38 -35.03 17.11
N GLY A 409 2.39 -36.02 16.22
CA GLY A 409 1.34 -37.04 16.13
C GLY A 409 -0.05 -36.44 15.81
N LEU A 410 -0.11 -35.39 14.98
CA LEU A 410 -1.33 -34.62 14.70
C LEU A 410 -2.10 -35.10 13.47
N VAL A 411 -1.78 -36.26 12.93
CA VAL A 411 -2.50 -36.85 11.80
C VAL A 411 -3.96 -37.05 12.14
N GLN A 412 -4.87 -36.62 11.27
CA GLN A 412 -6.30 -36.82 11.47
C GLN A 412 -6.67 -38.30 11.32
N ILE A 413 -7.45 -38.80 12.25
CA ILE A 413 -7.96 -40.16 12.19
C ILE A 413 -9.13 -40.18 11.21
N SER A 414 -8.91 -40.73 10.02
CA SER A 414 -9.92 -40.87 8.95
C SER A 414 -10.22 -42.35 8.64
N ASP A 415 -9.58 -43.30 9.37
CA ASP A 415 -9.89 -44.70 9.24
C ASP A 415 -11.26 -45.02 9.85
N GLU A 416 -12.20 -45.45 9.00
CA GLU A 416 -13.59 -45.68 9.37
C GLU A 416 -13.71 -46.76 10.45
N ALA A 417 -12.89 -47.79 10.40
CA ALA A 417 -12.92 -48.90 11.37
C ALA A 417 -12.51 -48.41 12.77
N THR A 418 -11.42 -47.64 12.84
CA THR A 418 -10.93 -47.05 14.09
C THR A 418 -11.92 -46.06 14.68
N LEU A 419 -12.47 -45.16 13.85
CA LEU A 419 -13.46 -44.19 14.30
C LEU A 419 -14.76 -44.84 14.74
N ARG A 420 -15.22 -45.86 14.02
CA ARG A 420 -16.44 -46.63 14.38
C ARG A 420 -16.31 -47.28 15.76
N LYS A 421 -15.16 -47.82 16.08
CA LYS A 421 -14.88 -48.40 17.42
C LYS A 421 -15.01 -47.31 18.51
N ILE A 422 -14.40 -46.16 18.31
CA ILE A 422 -14.47 -45.04 19.27
C ILE A 422 -15.91 -44.49 19.39
N VAL A 423 -16.63 -44.41 18.27
CA VAL A 423 -18.06 -44.02 18.26
C VAL A 423 -18.89 -44.99 19.11
N LEU A 424 -18.69 -46.29 18.94
CA LEU A 424 -19.41 -47.30 19.72
C LEU A 424 -19.10 -47.18 21.21
N GLU A 425 -17.83 -47.04 21.59
CA GLU A 425 -17.41 -46.85 23.00
C GLU A 425 -18.06 -45.57 23.61
N VAL A 426 -18.13 -44.48 22.88
CA VAL A 426 -18.76 -43.22 23.35
C VAL A 426 -20.28 -43.39 23.47
N LEU A 427 -20.91 -44.08 22.52
CA LEU A 427 -22.35 -44.33 22.57
C LEU A 427 -22.71 -45.26 23.75
N ASP A 428 -21.92 -46.30 24.02
CA ASP A 428 -22.11 -47.19 25.15
C ASP A 428 -21.97 -46.49 26.50
N ALA A 429 -21.09 -45.49 26.57
CA ALA A 429 -20.87 -44.67 27.76
C ALA A 429 -21.96 -43.59 27.98
N ASN A 430 -22.78 -43.30 26.98
CA ASN A 430 -23.74 -42.20 27.01
C ASN A 430 -25.15 -42.61 26.52
N PRO A 431 -25.82 -43.63 27.11
CA PRO A 431 -27.10 -44.12 26.62
C PRO A 431 -28.22 -43.06 26.69
N GLN A 432 -28.20 -42.19 27.69
CA GLN A 432 -29.19 -41.10 27.83
C GLN A 432 -29.15 -40.11 26.67
N SER A 433 -27.95 -39.83 26.13
CA SER A 433 -27.80 -38.94 24.99
C SER A 433 -28.38 -39.53 23.70
N ILE A 434 -28.39 -40.86 23.58
CA ILE A 434 -29.02 -41.55 22.46
C ILE A 434 -30.54 -41.39 22.53
N GLU A 435 -31.13 -41.62 23.72
CA GLU A 435 -32.57 -41.43 23.97
C GLU A 435 -32.99 -39.96 23.74
N ASP A 436 -32.22 -39.02 24.24
CA ASP A 436 -32.47 -37.60 24.04
C ASP A 436 -32.49 -37.20 22.56
N PHE A 437 -31.58 -37.73 21.77
CA PHE A 437 -31.57 -37.50 20.32
C PHE A 437 -32.79 -38.13 19.63
N LYS A 438 -33.13 -39.39 19.96
CA LYS A 438 -34.33 -40.05 19.41
C LYS A 438 -35.63 -39.32 19.77
N ASN A 439 -35.64 -38.63 20.90
CA ASN A 439 -36.75 -37.79 21.34
C ASN A 439 -36.74 -36.34 20.76
N GLY A 440 -35.91 -36.08 19.73
CA GLY A 440 -35.88 -34.82 18.98
C GLY A 440 -35.02 -33.74 19.62
N LYS A 441 -34.13 -34.05 20.55
CA LYS A 441 -33.18 -33.09 21.13
C LYS A 441 -31.87 -33.06 20.30
N ASP A 442 -31.82 -32.30 19.25
CA ASP A 442 -30.65 -32.19 18.33
C ASP A 442 -29.33 -31.85 19.04
N ARG A 443 -29.40 -31.16 20.18
CA ARG A 443 -28.19 -30.82 20.96
C ARG A 443 -27.44 -32.03 21.49
N ALA A 444 -28.10 -33.20 21.63
CA ALA A 444 -27.48 -34.44 22.11
C ALA A 444 -26.40 -34.96 21.13
N ILE A 445 -26.60 -34.75 19.81
CA ILE A 445 -25.60 -35.13 18.81
C ILE A 445 -24.32 -34.27 18.96
N GLY A 446 -24.45 -32.98 19.21
CA GLY A 446 -23.31 -32.08 19.44
C GLY A 446 -22.51 -32.50 20.69
N PHE A 447 -23.18 -32.96 21.74
CA PHE A 447 -22.50 -33.50 22.93
C PHE A 447 -21.72 -34.78 22.60
N LEU A 448 -22.33 -35.72 21.89
CA LEU A 448 -21.67 -36.96 21.50
C LEU A 448 -20.44 -36.76 20.59
N VAL A 449 -20.58 -35.82 19.60
CA VAL A 449 -19.43 -35.40 18.79
C VAL A 449 -18.32 -34.81 19.67
N GLY A 450 -18.69 -33.96 20.64
CA GLY A 450 -17.74 -33.42 21.60
C GLY A 450 -16.99 -34.48 22.42
N GLN A 451 -17.66 -35.54 22.84
CA GLN A 451 -17.03 -36.66 23.56
C GLN A 451 -16.07 -37.43 22.66
N ILE A 452 -16.44 -37.69 21.40
CA ILE A 452 -15.56 -38.35 20.43
C ILE A 452 -14.33 -37.50 20.13
N MET A 453 -14.54 -36.21 19.93
CA MET A 453 -13.43 -35.28 19.72
C MET A 453 -12.49 -35.21 20.93
N LYS A 454 -13.03 -35.29 22.14
CA LYS A 454 -12.23 -35.38 23.37
C LYS A 454 -11.44 -36.67 23.44
N ALA A 455 -12.09 -37.83 23.18
CA ALA A 455 -11.46 -39.14 23.17
C ALA A 455 -10.32 -39.26 22.15
N THR A 456 -10.48 -38.59 21.00
CA THR A 456 -9.48 -38.57 19.92
C THR A 456 -8.52 -37.37 20.00
N LYS A 457 -8.53 -36.60 21.09
CA LYS A 457 -7.73 -35.39 21.26
C LYS A 457 -7.87 -34.38 20.11
N GLY A 458 -9.05 -34.33 19.49
CA GLY A 458 -9.36 -33.46 18.36
C GLY A 458 -8.88 -33.98 17.00
N GLN A 459 -8.42 -35.22 16.92
CA GLN A 459 -7.88 -35.82 15.69
C GLN A 459 -8.92 -36.52 14.82
N ALA A 460 -10.14 -36.78 15.33
CA ALA A 460 -11.19 -37.42 14.54
C ALA A 460 -11.65 -36.51 13.39
N ASN A 461 -11.97 -37.11 12.24
CA ASN A 461 -12.56 -36.43 11.10
C ASN A 461 -14.04 -36.08 11.40
N PRO A 462 -14.43 -34.79 11.59
CA PRO A 462 -15.78 -34.46 12.05
C PRO A 462 -16.90 -34.88 11.09
N PRO A 463 -16.78 -34.71 9.75
CA PRO A 463 -17.78 -35.23 8.81
C PRO A 463 -17.99 -36.73 8.91
N LEU A 464 -16.91 -37.51 9.04
CA LEU A 464 -16.97 -38.96 9.18
C LEU A 464 -17.55 -39.37 10.52
N VAL A 465 -17.18 -38.67 11.59
CA VAL A 465 -17.74 -38.87 12.93
C VAL A 465 -19.25 -38.67 12.93
N ASN A 466 -19.74 -37.58 12.35
CA ASN A 466 -21.18 -37.29 12.25
C ASN A 466 -21.92 -38.41 11.47
N LYS A 467 -21.35 -38.84 10.34
CA LYS A 467 -21.91 -39.95 9.55
C LYS A 467 -22.02 -41.23 10.36
N LEU A 468 -20.90 -41.62 10.99
CA LEU A 468 -20.85 -42.86 11.79
C LEU A 468 -21.75 -42.80 13.03
N LEU A 469 -21.84 -41.65 13.70
CA LEU A 469 -22.77 -41.47 14.83
C LEU A 469 -24.21 -41.70 14.41
N LEU A 470 -24.65 -41.09 13.32
CA LEU A 470 -26.01 -41.25 12.80
C LEU A 470 -26.30 -42.69 12.41
N GLU A 471 -25.34 -43.35 11.72
CA GLU A 471 -25.47 -44.77 11.35
C GLU A 471 -25.61 -45.69 12.56
N GLU A 472 -24.80 -45.49 13.58
CA GLU A 472 -24.81 -46.36 14.77
C GLU A 472 -25.97 -46.06 15.73
N ILE A 473 -26.40 -44.80 15.84
CA ILE A 473 -27.61 -44.46 16.61
C ILE A 473 -28.87 -45.05 15.95
N ASN A 474 -28.95 -45.03 14.62
CA ASN A 474 -30.09 -45.59 13.89
C ASN A 474 -30.15 -47.15 13.94
N LYS A 475 -29.07 -47.82 14.26
CA LYS A 475 -29.01 -49.27 14.45
C LYS A 475 -29.45 -49.72 15.86
N ARG A 476 -29.48 -48.81 16.80
CA ARG A 476 -29.85 -49.05 18.23
C ARG A 476 -31.28 -48.62 18.51
#